data_88c88d7da5539089f2a528eb8df8faea
#
_entry.id   88c88d7da5539089f2a528eb8df8faea
#
_cell.length_a   1.000
_cell.length_b   1.000
_cell.length_c   1.000
_cell.angle_alpha   90.00
_cell.angle_beta   90.00
_cell.angle_gamma   90.00
#
_symmetry.space_group_name_H-M   'P 1'
#
loop_
_entity.id
_entity.type
_entity.pdbx_description
1 polymer ?
#
loop_
_entity_poly.entity_id
_entity_poly.type
_entity_poly.pdbx_seq_one_letter_code
_entity_poly.pdbx_strand_id
1 'polypeptide(L)'
;MPVSRVASGHAFLRLFSLLELVLVLRNYVSTTVSSRAESLLPAVGVAIFFLAFGGQGVRNLFGWVGFGIITGIVLIAAWIIFFLAGRTVTLRRVSLSVSSYILVCCLSVIWSQYRLETFGSALITLATSSAGVLVAIAFPLRQMLDVFTQAMKIIIAASYALELWVSVVVGHRIPPMYMRNWKEVPELYYWVNDALFKGGPIQGFVGNRNPLAFIALLLMLCVLVLWIEDKKDHVSNGAWLLACVGILVLTGSATVFVAMLVSVSALVFFLIIRRMGFYERRFAVRVALTAAASFLLVAVIMKDQVTILLGRSSDMTGRGVIWQKLLELWQQHPFFGWGWVVLWPPWLPLFKNLVVRPDGTPTMQAHNAYIEALFQTGIVGLMLLAFAVLWVMIRIFRVALRDLETDLVPTLAAVLMLAMFVQSFTESRLLTEGNWVLFVAFATWLKVRAESYDFHPPRRAISGEQTSATVAS
;
A
#
# COMPACT_ATOMS: atom_id res chain seq x y z
N MET A 1 -7.60 -35.57 -74.12
CA MET A 1 -7.59 -34.47 -73.10
C MET A 1 -7.48 -35.02 -71.73
N PRO A 2 -6.36 -34.82 -71.05
CA PRO A 2 -6.31 -34.59 -69.56
C PRO A 2 -5.14 -33.65 -69.22
N VAL A 3 -5.35 -32.34 -69.11
CA VAL A 3 -4.30 -31.38 -68.71
C VAL A 3 -4.79 -30.43 -67.57
N SER A 4 -5.99 -30.63 -66.98
CA SER A 4 -6.54 -29.64 -66.04
C SER A 4 -6.50 -30.00 -64.55
N ARG A 5 -5.96 -31.17 -64.09
CA ARG A 5 -5.94 -31.58 -62.68
C ARG A 5 -4.63 -31.32 -61.94
N VAL A 6 -3.53 -30.97 -62.55
CA VAL A 6 -2.24 -30.78 -61.92
C VAL A 6 -2.05 -29.35 -61.43
N ALA A 7 -2.69 -28.35 -61.99
CA ALA A 7 -2.57 -26.94 -61.62
C ALA A 7 -3.29 -26.60 -60.32
N SER A 8 -4.36 -27.31 -59.93
CA SER A 8 -5.11 -27.05 -58.70
C SER A 8 -4.41 -27.55 -57.42
N GLY A 9 -3.59 -28.61 -57.53
CA GLY A 9 -2.85 -29.16 -56.39
C GLY A 9 -1.71 -28.25 -55.92
N HIS A 10 -0.99 -27.60 -56.86
CA HIS A 10 0.09 -26.67 -56.52
C HIS A 10 -0.41 -25.34 -55.95
N ALA A 11 -1.58 -24.86 -56.34
CA ALA A 11 -2.20 -23.67 -55.76
C ALA A 11 -2.68 -23.92 -54.32
N PHE A 12 -3.26 -25.10 -54.05
CA PHE A 12 -3.70 -25.49 -52.71
C PHE A 12 -2.53 -25.68 -51.75
N LEU A 13 -1.43 -26.32 -52.17
CA LEU A 13 -0.21 -26.48 -51.36
C LEU A 13 0.47 -25.13 -51.08
N ARG A 14 0.47 -24.19 -52.02
CA ARG A 14 0.97 -22.83 -51.78
C ARG A 14 0.09 -22.04 -50.83
N LEU A 15 -1.21 -22.21 -50.89
CA LEU A 15 -2.15 -21.56 -49.96
C LEU A 15 -1.96 -22.08 -48.55
N PHE A 16 -1.77 -23.39 -48.38
CA PHE A 16 -1.52 -24.06 -47.11
C PHE A 16 -0.19 -23.61 -46.49
N SER A 17 0.88 -23.53 -47.29
CA SER A 17 2.19 -23.04 -46.82
C SER A 17 2.17 -21.56 -46.47
N LEU A 18 1.37 -20.72 -47.12
CA LEU A 18 1.17 -19.33 -46.77
C LEU A 18 0.37 -19.18 -45.44
N LEU A 19 -0.64 -20.02 -45.25
CA LEU A 19 -1.42 -20.03 -44.01
C LEU A 19 -0.57 -20.47 -42.82
N GLU A 20 0.26 -21.51 -42.99
CA GLU A 20 1.23 -21.94 -41.98
C GLU A 20 2.26 -20.85 -41.66
N LEU A 21 2.78 -20.18 -42.70
CA LEU A 21 3.72 -19.06 -42.51
C LEU A 21 3.07 -17.89 -41.75
N VAL A 22 1.83 -17.54 -42.10
CA VAL A 22 1.06 -16.51 -41.39
C VAL A 22 0.81 -16.90 -39.92
N LEU A 23 0.48 -18.16 -39.65
CA LEU A 23 0.29 -18.66 -38.30
C LEU A 23 1.60 -18.65 -37.50
N VAL A 24 2.71 -19.09 -38.10
CA VAL A 24 4.05 -19.04 -37.50
C VAL A 24 4.47 -17.60 -37.20
N LEU A 25 4.30 -16.70 -38.16
CA LEU A 25 4.61 -15.27 -37.96
C LEU A 25 3.71 -14.63 -36.88
N ARG A 26 2.41 -14.94 -36.88
CA ARG A 26 1.48 -14.48 -35.84
C ARG A 26 1.89 -14.98 -34.46
N ASN A 27 2.24 -16.26 -34.34
CA ASN A 27 2.71 -16.84 -33.09
C ASN A 27 4.05 -16.24 -32.64
N TYR A 28 4.99 -16.05 -33.58
CA TYR A 28 6.27 -15.42 -33.33
C TYR A 28 6.12 -13.96 -32.82
N VAL A 29 5.28 -13.17 -33.51
CA VAL A 29 4.99 -11.79 -33.13
C VAL A 29 4.29 -11.77 -31.75
N SER A 30 3.31 -12.65 -31.52
CA SER A 30 2.59 -12.77 -30.26
C SER A 30 3.53 -13.14 -29.11
N THR A 31 4.41 -14.12 -29.28
CA THR A 31 5.37 -14.53 -28.21
C THR A 31 6.42 -13.46 -27.97
N THR A 32 6.91 -12.78 -28.99
CA THR A 32 7.89 -11.69 -28.86
C THR A 32 7.30 -10.49 -28.15
N VAL A 33 6.05 -10.09 -28.47
CA VAL A 33 5.34 -9.01 -27.79
C VAL A 33 5.09 -9.37 -26.32
N SER A 34 4.64 -10.58 -26.06
CA SER A 34 4.37 -11.05 -24.71
C SER A 34 5.63 -11.07 -23.86
N SER A 35 6.77 -11.55 -24.36
CA SER A 35 8.03 -11.58 -23.62
C SER A 35 8.58 -10.17 -23.31
N ARG A 36 8.46 -9.23 -24.28
CA ARG A 36 8.82 -7.81 -24.04
C ARG A 36 7.89 -7.15 -23.02
N ALA A 37 6.60 -7.40 -23.10
CA ALA A 37 5.65 -6.88 -22.14
C ALA A 37 5.93 -7.43 -20.72
N GLU A 38 6.26 -8.71 -20.59
CA GLU A 38 6.63 -9.32 -19.31
C GLU A 38 7.90 -8.69 -18.70
N SER A 39 8.90 -8.37 -19.51
CA SER A 39 10.12 -7.69 -19.04
C SER A 39 9.89 -6.25 -18.58
N LEU A 40 8.80 -5.59 -19.00
CA LEU A 40 8.42 -4.25 -18.57
C LEU A 40 7.59 -4.23 -17.27
N LEU A 41 6.98 -5.35 -16.89
CA LEU A 41 6.13 -5.41 -15.69
C LEU A 41 6.83 -4.91 -14.42
N PRO A 42 8.10 -5.27 -14.12
CA PRO A 42 8.76 -4.77 -12.91
C PRO A 42 8.88 -3.24 -12.89
N ALA A 43 9.23 -2.62 -14.01
CA ALA A 43 9.32 -1.15 -14.10
C ALA A 43 7.95 -0.49 -13.87
N VAL A 44 6.90 -1.09 -14.42
CA VAL A 44 5.51 -0.66 -14.18
C VAL A 44 5.11 -0.81 -12.72
N GLY A 45 5.46 -1.91 -12.07
CA GLY A 45 5.23 -2.12 -10.64
C GLY A 45 5.91 -1.05 -9.78
N VAL A 46 7.18 -0.73 -10.09
CA VAL A 46 7.93 0.37 -9.44
C VAL A 46 7.22 1.70 -9.66
N ALA A 47 6.79 2.01 -10.90
CA ALA A 47 6.10 3.26 -11.21
C ALA A 47 4.77 3.41 -10.45
N ILE A 48 3.98 2.33 -10.35
CA ILE A 48 2.73 2.30 -9.59
C ILE A 48 3.01 2.64 -8.12
N PHE A 49 3.94 1.94 -7.46
CA PHE A 49 4.25 2.19 -6.06
C PHE A 49 4.92 3.55 -5.83
N PHE A 50 5.77 4.01 -6.76
CA PHE A 50 6.35 5.34 -6.71
C PHE A 50 5.27 6.43 -6.74
N LEU A 51 4.32 6.37 -7.70
CA LEU A 51 3.23 7.34 -7.79
C LEU A 51 2.27 7.23 -6.59
N ALA A 52 2.03 6.03 -6.09
CA ALA A 52 1.15 5.81 -4.95
C ALA A 52 1.73 6.37 -3.64
N PHE A 53 3.02 6.22 -3.37
CA PHE A 53 3.66 6.69 -2.13
C PHE A 53 4.33 8.06 -2.28
N GLY A 54 4.89 8.36 -3.44
CA GLY A 54 5.56 9.63 -3.77
C GLY A 54 4.66 10.67 -4.44
N GLY A 55 3.38 10.38 -4.62
CA GLY A 55 2.43 11.19 -5.38
C GLY A 55 2.33 12.65 -4.93
N GLN A 56 2.53 12.94 -3.63
CA GLN A 56 2.58 14.31 -3.13
C GLN A 56 3.74 15.10 -3.76
N GLY A 57 4.93 14.48 -3.89
CA GLY A 57 6.07 15.12 -4.56
C GLY A 57 5.79 15.39 -6.04
N VAL A 58 5.13 14.46 -6.72
CA VAL A 58 4.72 14.66 -8.13
C VAL A 58 3.68 15.78 -8.23
N ARG A 59 2.73 15.89 -7.28
CA ARG A 59 1.80 17.03 -7.21
C ARG A 59 2.52 18.35 -6.96
N ASN A 60 3.53 18.36 -6.10
CA ASN A 60 4.31 19.56 -5.83
C ASN A 60 5.08 20.04 -7.06
N LEU A 61 5.51 19.11 -7.95
CA LEU A 61 6.17 19.45 -9.21
C LEU A 61 5.20 19.90 -10.30
N PHE A 62 4.13 19.12 -10.54
CA PHE A 62 3.28 19.26 -11.75
C PHE A 62 1.86 19.75 -11.45
N GLY A 63 1.54 20.02 -10.17
CA GLY A 63 0.19 20.35 -9.74
C GLY A 63 -0.74 19.13 -9.75
N TRP A 64 -2.00 19.37 -9.35
CA TRP A 64 -3.02 18.31 -9.26
C TRP A 64 -3.38 17.73 -10.62
N VAL A 65 -3.54 18.58 -11.65
CA VAL A 65 -3.89 18.17 -13.01
C VAL A 65 -2.75 17.33 -13.61
N GLY A 66 -1.51 17.80 -13.52
CA GLY A 66 -0.35 17.07 -14.02
C GLY A 66 -0.18 15.71 -13.34
N PHE A 67 -0.34 15.65 -12.02
CA PHE A 67 -0.34 14.39 -11.28
C PHE A 67 -1.44 13.42 -11.76
N GLY A 68 -2.67 13.92 -11.95
CA GLY A 68 -3.79 13.11 -12.45
C GLY A 68 -3.52 12.54 -13.83
N ILE A 69 -2.98 13.36 -14.75
CA ILE A 69 -2.62 12.93 -16.13
C ILE A 69 -1.51 11.86 -16.08
N ILE A 70 -0.42 12.11 -15.34
CA ILE A 70 0.70 11.17 -15.22
C ILE A 70 0.23 9.84 -14.64
N THR A 71 -0.54 9.87 -13.56
CA THR A 71 -1.05 8.66 -12.90
C THR A 71 -2.00 7.90 -13.83
N GLY A 72 -2.89 8.61 -14.54
CA GLY A 72 -3.79 8.02 -15.52
C GLY A 72 -3.04 7.31 -16.66
N ILE A 73 -2.04 7.98 -17.26
CA ILE A 73 -1.21 7.39 -18.31
C ILE A 73 -0.49 6.14 -17.81
N VAL A 74 0.16 6.23 -16.64
CA VAL A 74 0.89 5.09 -16.06
C VAL A 74 -0.05 3.93 -15.78
N LEU A 75 -1.24 4.18 -15.23
CA LEU A 75 -2.20 3.11 -14.93
C LEU A 75 -2.75 2.46 -16.18
N ILE A 76 -3.09 3.25 -17.22
CA ILE A 76 -3.55 2.71 -18.51
C ILE A 76 -2.43 1.88 -19.18
N ALA A 77 -1.21 2.42 -19.22
CA ALA A 77 -0.06 1.69 -19.78
C ALA A 77 0.20 0.39 -19.00
N ALA A 78 0.07 0.43 -17.66
CA ALA A 78 0.22 -0.74 -16.82
C ALA A 78 -0.77 -1.85 -17.16
N TRP A 79 -2.06 -1.52 -17.36
CA TRP A 79 -3.06 -2.49 -17.78
C TRP A 79 -2.83 -3.02 -19.19
N ILE A 80 -2.43 -2.15 -20.12
CA ILE A 80 -2.07 -2.59 -21.49
C ILE A 80 -0.91 -3.58 -21.46
N ILE A 81 0.19 -3.25 -20.75
CA ILE A 81 1.36 -4.12 -20.60
C ILE A 81 0.98 -5.45 -19.93
N PHE A 82 0.15 -5.39 -18.89
CA PHE A 82 -0.35 -6.58 -18.19
C PHE A 82 -1.09 -7.54 -19.13
N PHE A 83 -2.00 -7.04 -19.96
CA PHE A 83 -2.73 -7.87 -20.92
C PHE A 83 -1.84 -8.35 -22.08
N LEU A 84 -0.91 -7.51 -22.58
CA LEU A 84 0.07 -7.91 -23.59
C LEU A 84 1.03 -8.98 -23.09
N ALA A 85 1.32 -9.01 -21.78
CA ALA A 85 2.06 -10.08 -21.12
C ALA A 85 1.26 -11.39 -20.97
N GLY A 86 0.05 -11.47 -21.53
CA GLY A 86 -0.81 -12.65 -21.46
C GLY A 86 -1.45 -12.90 -20.08
N ARG A 87 -1.40 -11.93 -19.19
CA ARG A 87 -2.01 -12.04 -17.85
C ARG A 87 -3.53 -11.80 -17.93
N THR A 88 -4.29 -12.44 -17.06
CA THR A 88 -5.75 -12.31 -17.01
C THR A 88 -6.23 -12.02 -15.59
N VAL A 89 -7.33 -11.29 -15.49
CA VAL A 89 -8.00 -11.01 -14.23
C VAL A 89 -9.28 -11.82 -14.14
N THR A 90 -9.47 -12.53 -13.05
CA THR A 90 -10.73 -13.17 -12.71
C THR A 90 -11.34 -12.48 -11.49
N LEU A 91 -12.64 -12.25 -11.49
CA LEU A 91 -13.35 -11.61 -10.36
C LEU A 91 -13.19 -12.40 -9.06
N ARG A 92 -12.95 -13.70 -9.13
CA ARG A 92 -12.68 -14.56 -7.96
C ARG A 92 -11.42 -14.15 -7.20
N ARG A 93 -10.45 -13.50 -7.87
CA ARG A 93 -9.19 -13.03 -7.28
C ARG A 93 -9.33 -11.71 -6.53
N VAL A 94 -10.42 -10.98 -6.74
CA VAL A 94 -10.68 -9.74 -6.00
C VAL A 94 -11.26 -10.06 -4.63
N SER A 95 -10.76 -9.40 -3.58
CA SER A 95 -11.21 -9.64 -2.20
C SER A 95 -12.60 -9.06 -1.96
N LEU A 96 -13.57 -9.91 -1.64
CA LEU A 96 -14.94 -9.48 -1.36
C LEU A 96 -15.02 -8.49 -0.19
N SER A 97 -14.22 -8.69 0.87
CA SER A 97 -14.22 -7.81 2.03
C SER A 97 -13.77 -6.38 1.70
N VAL A 98 -12.80 -6.23 0.78
CA VAL A 98 -12.34 -4.91 0.31
C VAL A 98 -13.34 -4.34 -0.69
N SER A 99 -13.85 -5.16 -1.60
CA SER A 99 -14.83 -4.73 -2.61
C SER A 99 -16.13 -4.23 -1.99
N SER A 100 -16.58 -4.79 -0.85
CA SER A 100 -17.78 -4.33 -0.17
C SER A 100 -17.64 -2.91 0.37
N TYR A 101 -16.47 -2.54 0.90
CA TYR A 101 -16.18 -1.16 1.32
C TYR A 101 -16.11 -0.20 0.11
N ILE A 102 -15.40 -0.61 -0.97
CA ILE A 102 -15.34 0.17 -2.22
C ILE A 102 -16.74 0.41 -2.77
N LEU A 103 -17.61 -0.61 -2.74
CA LEU A 103 -18.99 -0.50 -3.21
C LEU A 103 -19.77 0.58 -2.44
N VAL A 104 -19.64 0.62 -1.11
CA VAL A 104 -20.29 1.68 -0.30
C VAL A 104 -19.73 3.05 -0.66
N CYS A 105 -18.40 3.20 -0.85
CA CYS A 105 -17.81 4.45 -1.32
C CYS A 105 -18.40 4.88 -2.68
N CYS A 106 -18.56 3.97 -3.63
CA CYS A 106 -19.16 4.25 -4.93
C CYS A 106 -20.65 4.59 -4.83
N LEU A 107 -21.43 3.81 -4.07
CA LEU A 107 -22.86 4.04 -3.90
C LEU A 107 -23.17 5.32 -3.16
N SER A 108 -22.21 5.85 -2.37
CA SER A 108 -22.40 7.09 -1.63
C SER A 108 -22.67 8.31 -2.51
N VAL A 109 -22.40 8.24 -3.81
CA VAL A 109 -22.81 9.25 -4.81
C VAL A 109 -24.33 9.49 -4.79
N ILE A 110 -25.13 8.47 -4.45
CA ILE A 110 -26.61 8.54 -4.50
C ILE A 110 -27.14 9.50 -3.43
N TRP A 111 -26.56 9.49 -2.22
CA TRP A 111 -27.03 10.31 -1.10
C TRP A 111 -26.13 11.49 -0.75
N SER A 112 -24.94 11.60 -1.36
CA SER A 112 -24.02 12.69 -1.11
C SER A 112 -24.61 14.04 -1.55
N GLN A 113 -24.39 15.08 -0.73
CA GLN A 113 -24.67 16.46 -1.10
C GLN A 113 -23.72 16.98 -2.18
N TYR A 114 -22.50 16.39 -2.28
CA TYR A 114 -21.44 16.76 -3.23
C TYR A 114 -21.23 15.63 -4.24
N ARG A 115 -22.27 15.37 -5.05
CA ARG A 115 -22.29 14.20 -5.95
C ARG A 115 -21.13 14.15 -6.93
N LEU A 116 -20.71 15.30 -7.46
CA LEU A 116 -19.63 15.38 -8.44
C LEU A 116 -18.28 15.01 -7.80
N GLU A 117 -17.99 15.58 -6.64
CA GLU A 117 -16.74 15.30 -5.90
C GLU A 117 -16.74 13.87 -5.34
N THR A 118 -17.89 13.37 -4.92
CA THR A 118 -18.04 11.98 -4.51
C THR A 118 -17.84 11.02 -5.69
N PHE A 119 -18.37 11.33 -6.86
CA PHE A 119 -18.14 10.55 -8.08
C PHE A 119 -16.64 10.55 -8.46
N GLY A 120 -16.00 11.71 -8.47
CA GLY A 120 -14.56 11.83 -8.69
C GLY A 120 -13.74 11.02 -7.67
N SER A 121 -14.14 11.08 -6.40
CA SER A 121 -13.51 10.28 -5.32
C SER A 121 -13.70 8.78 -5.49
N ALA A 122 -14.88 8.34 -5.92
CA ALA A 122 -15.16 6.96 -6.26
C ALA A 122 -14.26 6.46 -7.42
N LEU A 123 -14.08 7.28 -8.46
CA LEU A 123 -13.18 6.96 -9.58
C LEU A 123 -11.71 6.84 -9.10
N ILE A 124 -11.24 7.73 -8.24
CA ILE A 124 -9.89 7.66 -7.66
C ILE A 124 -9.74 6.37 -6.83
N THR A 125 -10.75 6.03 -6.02
CA THR A 125 -10.74 4.80 -5.22
C THR A 125 -10.73 3.54 -6.10
N LEU A 126 -11.50 3.51 -7.18
CA LEU A 126 -11.49 2.42 -8.15
C LEU A 126 -10.14 2.33 -8.89
N ALA A 127 -9.57 3.44 -9.32
CA ALA A 127 -8.29 3.49 -10.01
C ALA A 127 -7.15 2.99 -9.11
N THR A 128 -7.06 3.49 -7.87
CA THR A 128 -6.05 3.04 -6.90
C THR A 128 -6.24 1.58 -6.50
N SER A 129 -7.49 1.13 -6.36
CA SER A 129 -7.80 -0.28 -6.12
C SER A 129 -7.39 -1.17 -7.29
N SER A 130 -7.63 -0.72 -8.53
CA SER A 130 -7.23 -1.46 -9.72
C SER A 130 -5.71 -1.62 -9.83
N ALA A 131 -4.94 -0.59 -9.42
CA ALA A 131 -3.49 -0.66 -9.32
C ALA A 131 -3.03 -1.73 -8.32
N GLY A 132 -3.65 -1.80 -7.13
CA GLY A 132 -3.38 -2.84 -6.14
C GLY A 132 -3.68 -4.26 -6.64
N VAL A 133 -4.82 -4.43 -7.33
CA VAL A 133 -5.19 -5.70 -7.96
C VAL A 133 -4.17 -6.10 -9.04
N LEU A 134 -3.77 -5.15 -9.91
CA LEU A 134 -2.82 -5.40 -10.98
C LEU A 134 -1.49 -5.92 -10.45
N VAL A 135 -0.88 -5.22 -9.48
CA VAL A 135 0.44 -5.63 -8.94
C VAL A 135 0.37 -6.98 -8.23
N ALA A 136 -0.74 -7.29 -7.53
CA ALA A 136 -0.90 -8.56 -6.85
C ALA A 136 -1.10 -9.76 -7.79
N ILE A 137 -1.67 -9.55 -8.96
CA ILE A 137 -1.85 -10.62 -9.98
C ILE A 137 -0.61 -10.71 -10.88
N ALA A 138 0.05 -9.57 -11.17
CA ALA A 138 1.24 -9.54 -12.01
C ALA A 138 2.44 -10.23 -11.36
N PHE A 139 2.56 -10.18 -10.03
CA PHE A 139 3.76 -10.63 -9.33
C PHE A 139 3.49 -11.67 -8.23
N PRO A 140 4.33 -12.69 -8.08
CA PRO A 140 4.47 -13.41 -6.81
C PRO A 140 4.80 -12.43 -5.67
N LEU A 141 4.43 -12.76 -4.43
CA LEU A 141 4.62 -11.88 -3.26
C LEU A 141 6.05 -11.32 -3.16
N ARG A 142 7.06 -12.17 -3.36
CA ARG A 142 8.48 -11.77 -3.31
C ARG A 142 8.75 -10.65 -4.31
N GLN A 143 8.42 -10.86 -5.59
CA GLN A 143 8.66 -9.86 -6.64
C GLN A 143 7.84 -8.58 -6.42
N MET A 144 6.60 -8.71 -5.92
CA MET A 144 5.77 -7.55 -5.56
C MET A 144 6.47 -6.71 -4.48
N LEU A 145 7.05 -7.33 -3.46
CA LEU A 145 7.77 -6.63 -2.40
C LEU A 145 9.14 -6.12 -2.86
N ASP A 146 9.79 -6.77 -3.84
CA ASP A 146 11.02 -6.27 -4.46
C ASP A 146 10.76 -4.98 -5.25
N VAL A 147 9.73 -4.93 -6.11
CA VAL A 147 9.36 -3.69 -6.85
C VAL A 147 8.87 -2.60 -5.91
N PHE A 148 8.15 -2.96 -4.85
CA PHE A 148 7.77 -2.03 -3.79
C PHE A 148 9.01 -1.43 -3.11
N THR A 149 9.97 -2.26 -2.71
CA THR A 149 11.23 -1.84 -2.09
C THR A 149 12.01 -0.88 -2.98
N GLN A 150 12.10 -1.16 -4.30
CA GLN A 150 12.76 -0.28 -5.25
C GLN A 150 12.06 1.09 -5.35
N ALA A 151 10.74 1.12 -5.39
CA ALA A 151 10.00 2.39 -5.37
C ALA A 151 10.28 3.21 -4.11
N MET A 152 10.30 2.55 -2.93
CA MET A 152 10.63 3.23 -1.67
C MET A 152 12.07 3.76 -1.65
N LYS A 153 13.04 3.01 -2.18
CA LYS A 153 14.43 3.45 -2.33
C LYS A 153 14.53 4.70 -3.20
N ILE A 154 13.82 4.76 -4.31
CA ILE A 154 13.80 5.93 -5.20
C ILE A 154 13.23 7.15 -4.47
N ILE A 155 12.14 7.00 -3.70
CA ILE A 155 11.54 8.10 -2.94
C ILE A 155 12.51 8.63 -1.86
N ILE A 156 13.17 7.74 -1.13
CA ILE A 156 14.15 8.12 -0.09
C ILE A 156 15.37 8.82 -0.72
N ALA A 157 15.91 8.28 -1.82
CA ALA A 157 17.03 8.92 -2.54
C ALA A 157 16.65 10.31 -3.08
N ALA A 158 15.46 10.42 -3.69
CA ALA A 158 14.93 11.71 -4.17
C ALA A 158 14.72 12.69 -3.01
N SER A 159 14.31 12.21 -1.84
CA SER A 159 14.13 13.06 -0.65
C SER A 159 15.45 13.63 -0.15
N TYR A 160 16.48 12.79 -0.02
CA TYR A 160 17.80 13.28 0.36
C TYR A 160 18.39 14.24 -0.68
N ALA A 161 18.27 13.89 -1.97
CA ALA A 161 18.77 14.74 -3.06
C ALA A 161 18.09 16.12 -3.06
N LEU A 162 16.78 16.17 -2.85
CA LEU A 162 16.02 17.42 -2.81
C LEU A 162 16.35 18.25 -1.57
N GLU A 163 16.41 17.65 -0.38
CA GLU A 163 16.77 18.35 0.86
C GLU A 163 18.19 18.90 0.79
N LEU A 164 19.15 18.10 0.28
CA LEU A 164 20.53 18.53 0.10
C LEU A 164 20.65 19.69 -0.91
N TRP A 165 19.94 19.57 -2.05
CA TRP A 165 19.92 20.65 -3.05
C TRP A 165 19.35 21.94 -2.48
N VAL A 166 18.24 21.86 -1.74
CA VAL A 166 17.64 23.07 -1.12
C VAL A 166 18.58 23.67 -0.10
N SER A 167 19.18 22.86 0.78
CA SER A 167 20.02 23.37 1.87
C SER A 167 21.40 23.89 1.42
N VAL A 168 21.96 23.35 0.29
CA VAL A 168 23.30 23.72 -0.18
C VAL A 168 23.24 24.78 -1.29
N VAL A 169 22.26 24.66 -2.20
CA VAL A 169 22.21 25.49 -3.42
C VAL A 169 21.20 26.62 -3.31
N VAL A 170 19.99 26.31 -2.79
CA VAL A 170 18.89 27.30 -2.72
C VAL A 170 18.99 28.18 -1.48
N GLY A 171 19.32 27.62 -0.31
CA GLY A 171 19.52 28.31 0.96
C GLY A 171 18.27 28.89 1.61
N HIS A 172 17.07 28.58 1.10
CA HIS A 172 15.80 29.01 1.65
C HIS A 172 14.70 27.98 1.36
N ARG A 173 13.59 28.06 2.12
CA ARG A 173 12.42 27.20 1.91
C ARG A 173 11.78 27.38 0.54
N ILE A 174 11.32 26.30 -0.08
CA ILE A 174 10.68 26.32 -1.39
C ILE A 174 9.21 25.90 -1.31
N PRO A 175 8.28 26.62 -1.96
CA PRO A 175 6.90 26.20 -2.10
C PRO A 175 6.74 25.14 -3.20
N PRO A 176 5.57 24.45 -3.29
CA PRO A 176 5.21 23.68 -4.48
C PRO A 176 5.27 24.54 -5.74
N MET A 177 5.65 23.95 -6.87
CA MET A 177 5.85 24.70 -8.13
C MET A 177 4.59 25.43 -8.59
N TYR A 178 3.40 24.88 -8.33
CA TYR A 178 2.12 25.53 -8.66
C TYR A 178 1.74 26.70 -7.76
N MET A 179 2.45 26.89 -6.62
CA MET A 179 2.28 28.04 -5.71
C MET A 179 3.40 29.09 -5.84
N ARG A 180 4.35 28.89 -6.77
CA ARG A 180 5.54 29.75 -6.91
C ARG A 180 5.19 31.23 -7.09
N ASN A 181 4.07 31.54 -7.72
CA ASN A 181 3.64 32.91 -8.00
C ASN A 181 2.66 33.47 -6.96
N TRP A 182 2.39 32.75 -5.87
CA TRP A 182 1.55 33.25 -4.79
C TRP A 182 2.31 34.34 -4.02
N LYS A 183 1.61 35.44 -3.69
CA LYS A 183 2.21 36.55 -2.90
C LYS A 183 2.61 36.09 -1.50
N GLU A 184 1.76 35.26 -0.88
CA GLU A 184 1.95 34.68 0.45
C GLU A 184 1.64 33.20 0.39
N VAL A 185 2.58 32.36 0.78
CA VAL A 185 2.41 30.92 0.90
C VAL A 185 2.31 30.60 2.38
N PRO A 186 1.19 30.00 2.84
CA PRO A 186 1.06 29.57 4.22
C PRO A 186 2.19 28.61 4.64
N GLU A 187 2.64 28.69 5.87
CA GLU A 187 3.82 27.93 6.35
C GLU A 187 3.70 26.41 6.13
N LEU A 188 2.50 25.86 6.30
CA LEU A 188 2.24 24.42 6.13
C LEU A 188 2.26 23.94 4.67
N TYR A 189 2.26 24.85 3.69
CA TYR A 189 2.28 24.49 2.28
C TYR A 189 3.66 24.48 1.67
N TYR A 190 4.71 24.91 2.39
CA TYR A 190 6.07 24.82 1.88
C TYR A 190 6.44 23.35 1.63
N TRP A 191 6.99 23.09 0.44
CA TRP A 191 7.41 21.75 0.04
C TRP A 191 8.64 21.27 0.79
N VAL A 192 9.68 22.12 0.88
CA VAL A 192 10.92 21.87 1.63
C VAL A 192 11.27 23.09 2.46
N ASN A 193 11.61 22.87 3.73
CA ASN A 193 11.80 23.94 4.71
C ASN A 193 13.26 24.41 4.89
N ASP A 194 14.21 23.89 4.09
CA ASP A 194 15.64 24.15 4.28
C ASP A 194 16.11 23.80 5.72
N ALA A 195 15.68 22.64 6.20
CA ALA A 195 15.83 22.22 7.60
C ALA A 195 16.98 21.23 7.82
N LEU A 196 17.58 20.68 6.75
CA LEU A 196 18.53 19.56 6.84
C LEU A 196 19.71 19.86 7.78
N PHE A 197 20.29 21.04 7.72
CA PHE A 197 21.43 21.47 8.55
C PHE A 197 21.04 22.47 9.65
N LYS A 198 19.77 22.89 9.71
CA LYS A 198 19.27 23.88 10.67
C LYS A 198 18.54 23.23 11.87
N GLY A 199 18.48 21.88 11.92
CA GLY A 199 17.90 21.14 13.03
C GLY A 199 16.37 21.09 13.08
N GLY A 200 15.68 21.47 12.01
CA GLY A 200 14.23 21.34 11.89
C GLY A 200 13.82 20.01 11.22
N PRO A 201 12.53 19.65 11.26
CA PRO A 201 12.08 18.43 10.62
C PRO A 201 12.11 18.55 9.09
N ILE A 202 12.75 17.57 8.43
CA ILE A 202 12.76 17.47 6.97
C ILE A 202 11.43 16.92 6.43
N GLN A 203 11.08 17.33 5.21
CA GLN A 203 9.83 16.94 4.53
C GLN A 203 10.09 16.06 3.30
N GLY A 204 11.28 16.13 2.72
CA GLY A 204 11.74 15.38 1.58
C GLY A 204 10.91 15.58 0.32
N PHE A 205 11.06 14.66 -0.64
CA PHE A 205 10.32 14.68 -1.90
C PHE A 205 8.80 14.70 -1.70
N VAL A 206 8.30 13.97 -0.71
CA VAL A 206 6.86 13.87 -0.42
C VAL A 206 6.27 15.12 0.26
N GLY A 207 7.09 16.09 0.66
CA GLY A 207 6.62 17.38 1.20
C GLY A 207 5.88 17.30 2.53
N ASN A 208 6.09 16.22 3.30
CA ASN A 208 5.50 16.06 4.64
C ASN A 208 6.30 15.04 5.45
N ARG A 209 6.72 15.44 6.66
CA ARG A 209 7.56 14.63 7.54
C ARG A 209 6.95 13.29 7.94
N ASN A 210 5.63 13.21 8.20
CA ASN A 210 4.99 11.97 8.66
C ASN A 210 4.95 10.89 7.57
N PRO A 211 4.47 11.18 6.33
CA PRO A 211 4.59 10.23 5.22
C PRO A 211 6.03 9.83 4.90
N LEU A 212 6.97 10.79 4.93
CA LEU A 212 8.37 10.49 4.66
C LEU A 212 8.94 9.49 5.68
N ALA A 213 8.71 9.76 6.97
CA ALA A 213 9.10 8.84 8.05
C ALA A 213 8.46 7.45 7.89
N PHE A 214 7.18 7.41 7.48
CA PHE A 214 6.49 6.14 7.30
C PHE A 214 7.05 5.35 6.11
N ILE A 215 7.36 6.00 4.99
CA ILE A 215 8.05 5.37 3.84
C ILE A 215 9.41 4.81 4.27
N ALA A 216 10.16 5.56 5.08
CA ALA A 216 11.44 5.09 5.63
C ALA A 216 11.27 3.86 6.54
N LEU A 217 10.21 3.82 7.38
CA LEU A 217 9.88 2.65 8.18
C LEU A 217 9.56 1.43 7.31
N LEU A 218 8.69 1.59 6.30
CA LEU A 218 8.34 0.49 5.39
C LEU A 218 9.57 -0.03 4.64
N LEU A 219 10.44 0.87 4.14
CA LEU A 219 11.70 0.49 3.49
C LEU A 219 12.63 -0.24 4.46
N MET A 220 12.78 0.25 5.69
CA MET A 220 13.60 -0.37 6.72
C MET A 220 13.16 -1.81 6.99
N LEU A 221 11.86 -2.06 7.13
CA LEU A 221 11.31 -3.42 7.33
C LEU A 221 11.58 -4.31 6.12
N CYS A 222 11.40 -3.78 4.89
CA CYS A 222 11.72 -4.52 3.67
C CYS A 222 13.20 -4.91 3.61
N VAL A 223 14.10 -3.94 3.79
CA VAL A 223 15.55 -4.19 3.73
C VAL A 223 15.97 -5.20 4.80
N LEU A 224 15.48 -5.06 6.05
CA LEU A 224 15.82 -5.98 7.13
C LEU A 224 15.40 -7.43 6.81
N VAL A 225 14.16 -7.65 6.42
CA VAL A 225 13.65 -9.01 6.19
C VAL A 225 14.28 -9.63 4.94
N LEU A 226 14.36 -8.87 3.84
CA LEU A 226 14.94 -9.37 2.60
C LEU A 226 16.45 -9.65 2.75
N TRP A 227 17.15 -8.86 3.56
CA TRP A 227 18.57 -9.11 3.89
C TRP A 227 18.76 -10.36 4.76
N ILE A 228 17.89 -10.59 5.76
CA ILE A 228 17.93 -11.83 6.58
C ILE A 228 17.71 -13.06 5.70
N GLU A 229 16.84 -12.96 4.70
CA GLU A 229 16.51 -14.06 3.78
C GLU A 229 17.66 -14.36 2.81
N ASP A 230 18.18 -13.36 2.09
CA ASP A 230 19.15 -13.57 1.01
C ASP A 230 20.62 -13.49 1.45
N LYS A 231 20.93 -12.81 2.55
CA LYS A 231 22.29 -12.59 3.09
C LYS A 231 23.29 -12.06 2.05
N LYS A 232 22.80 -11.27 1.08
CA LYS A 232 23.60 -10.66 0.02
C LYS A 232 23.72 -9.15 0.22
N ASP A 233 24.68 -8.54 -0.47
CA ASP A 233 24.83 -7.09 -0.58
C ASP A 233 24.84 -6.34 0.78
N HIS A 234 25.63 -6.83 1.72
CA HIS A 234 25.71 -6.29 3.09
C HIS A 234 25.97 -4.79 3.12
N VAL A 235 26.85 -4.26 2.25
CA VAL A 235 27.18 -2.85 2.19
C VAL A 235 25.97 -2.03 1.73
N SER A 236 25.31 -2.45 0.66
CA SER A 236 24.13 -1.76 0.12
C SER A 236 22.98 -1.79 1.13
N ASN A 237 22.68 -2.92 1.72
CA ASN A 237 21.61 -3.05 2.71
C ASN A 237 21.90 -2.22 3.98
N GLY A 238 23.15 -2.24 4.47
CA GLY A 238 23.59 -1.41 5.59
C GLY A 238 23.45 0.08 5.29
N ALA A 239 23.83 0.53 4.09
CA ALA A 239 23.68 1.92 3.65
C ALA A 239 22.19 2.35 3.61
N TRP A 240 21.29 1.49 3.08
CA TRP A 240 19.85 1.77 3.06
C TRP A 240 19.24 1.80 4.46
N LEU A 241 19.67 0.92 5.37
CA LEU A 241 19.21 0.99 6.77
C LEU A 241 19.66 2.29 7.43
N LEU A 242 20.91 2.70 7.23
CA LEU A 242 21.42 3.96 7.74
C LEU A 242 20.62 5.16 7.17
N ALA A 243 20.34 5.15 5.87
CA ALA A 243 19.51 6.16 5.23
C ALA A 243 18.10 6.22 5.84
N CYS A 244 17.46 5.07 6.09
CA CYS A 244 16.14 5.01 6.74
C CYS A 244 16.19 5.58 8.17
N VAL A 245 17.18 5.18 8.97
CA VAL A 245 17.38 5.69 10.33
C VAL A 245 17.59 7.21 10.30
N GLY A 246 18.41 7.71 9.37
CA GLY A 246 18.62 9.15 9.17
C GLY A 246 17.30 9.90 8.93
N ILE A 247 16.44 9.41 8.01
CA ILE A 247 15.11 9.99 7.78
C ILE A 247 14.23 9.95 9.03
N LEU A 248 14.20 8.81 9.75
CA LEU A 248 13.39 8.67 10.97
C LEU A 248 13.80 9.68 12.04
N VAL A 249 15.10 9.89 12.22
CA VAL A 249 15.64 10.88 13.17
C VAL A 249 15.34 12.31 12.70
N LEU A 250 15.65 12.63 11.43
CA LEU A 250 15.49 13.98 10.89
C LEU A 250 14.04 14.43 10.75
N THR A 251 13.10 13.50 10.62
CA THR A 251 11.65 13.82 10.56
C THR A 251 11.03 13.99 11.94
N GLY A 252 11.56 13.34 12.98
CA GLY A 252 11.04 13.40 14.34
C GLY A 252 9.56 13.03 14.48
N SER A 253 9.05 12.08 13.69
CA SER A 253 7.64 11.71 13.68
C SER A 253 7.29 10.73 14.80
N ALA A 254 6.70 11.24 15.87
CA ALA A 254 6.31 10.41 17.02
C ALA A 254 5.28 9.31 16.69
N THR A 255 4.37 9.56 15.75
CA THR A 255 3.38 8.56 15.32
C THR A 255 4.03 7.39 14.58
N VAL A 256 5.05 7.69 13.76
CA VAL A 256 5.81 6.66 13.05
C VAL A 256 6.75 5.94 14.00
N PHE A 257 7.28 6.61 15.02
CA PHE A 257 8.08 5.96 16.06
C PHE A 257 7.28 4.86 16.80
N VAL A 258 6.01 5.12 17.14
CA VAL A 258 5.11 4.09 17.72
C VAL A 258 4.89 2.94 16.74
N ALA A 259 4.62 3.24 15.46
CA ALA A 259 4.45 2.20 14.45
C ALA A 259 5.74 1.37 14.26
N MET A 260 6.91 2.01 14.31
CA MET A 260 8.21 1.35 14.27
C MET A 260 8.41 0.41 15.47
N LEU A 261 8.16 0.91 16.67
CA LEU A 261 8.30 0.10 17.89
C LEU A 261 7.45 -1.17 17.81
N VAL A 262 6.16 -1.04 17.44
CA VAL A 262 5.25 -2.18 17.33
C VAL A 262 5.67 -3.14 16.22
N SER A 263 6.02 -2.63 15.03
CA SER A 263 6.36 -3.47 13.87
C SER A 263 7.70 -4.18 14.04
N VAL A 264 8.71 -3.50 14.59
CA VAL A 264 10.03 -4.10 14.85
C VAL A 264 9.92 -5.13 15.98
N SER A 265 9.17 -4.85 17.06
CA SER A 265 8.91 -5.83 18.11
C SER A 265 8.21 -7.07 17.58
N ALA A 266 7.22 -6.90 16.70
CA ALA A 266 6.57 -8.04 16.04
C ALA A 266 7.54 -8.82 15.14
N LEU A 267 8.40 -8.15 14.37
CA LEU A 267 9.42 -8.80 13.56
C LEU A 267 10.40 -9.62 14.45
N VAL A 268 10.91 -9.02 15.52
CA VAL A 268 11.79 -9.70 16.48
C VAL A 268 11.09 -10.91 17.08
N PHE A 269 9.83 -10.76 17.47
CA PHE A 269 9.02 -11.87 17.97
C PHE A 269 8.90 -13.01 16.95
N PHE A 270 8.60 -12.71 15.66
CA PHE A 270 8.58 -13.73 14.61
C PHE A 270 9.92 -14.44 14.46
N LEU A 271 11.05 -13.71 14.52
CA LEU A 271 12.39 -14.29 14.41
C LEU A 271 12.72 -15.19 15.62
N ILE A 272 12.25 -14.85 16.82
CA ILE A 272 12.41 -15.68 18.02
C ILE A 272 11.61 -16.97 17.89
N ILE A 273 10.31 -16.88 17.59
CA ILE A 273 9.44 -18.06 17.51
C ILE A 273 9.72 -18.94 16.29
N ARG A 274 10.45 -18.44 15.28
CA ARG A 274 10.92 -19.23 14.14
C ARG A 274 11.76 -20.43 14.57
N ARG A 275 12.49 -20.28 15.69
CA ARG A 275 13.38 -21.32 16.24
C ARG A 275 12.69 -22.28 17.22
N MET A 276 11.41 -22.02 17.54
CA MET A 276 10.63 -22.80 18.50
C MET A 276 9.89 -23.95 17.82
N GLY A 277 9.66 -25.04 18.56
CA GLY A 277 8.79 -26.14 18.13
C GLY A 277 7.32 -25.71 18.00
N PHE A 278 6.53 -26.54 17.35
CA PHE A 278 5.12 -26.21 17.02
C PHE A 278 4.27 -25.83 18.25
N TYR A 279 4.37 -26.60 19.34
CA TYR A 279 3.58 -26.34 20.56
C TYR A 279 4.05 -25.12 21.31
N GLU A 280 5.37 -24.93 21.42
CA GLU A 280 5.99 -23.74 22.05
C GLU A 280 5.61 -22.49 21.30
N ARG A 281 5.64 -22.52 19.97
CA ARG A 281 5.23 -21.39 19.10
C ARG A 281 3.77 -21.01 19.34
N ARG A 282 2.86 -21.98 19.38
CA ARG A 282 1.45 -21.72 19.66
C ARG A 282 1.23 -21.12 21.05
N PHE A 283 1.96 -21.60 22.04
CA PHE A 283 1.92 -21.03 23.38
C PHE A 283 2.46 -19.58 23.39
N ALA A 284 3.63 -19.33 22.80
CA ALA A 284 4.23 -18.00 22.70
C ALA A 284 3.30 -16.99 21.99
N VAL A 285 2.65 -17.40 20.90
CA VAL A 285 1.67 -16.56 20.18
C VAL A 285 0.47 -16.22 21.07
N ARG A 286 -0.05 -17.18 21.85
CA ARG A 286 -1.17 -16.90 22.78
C ARG A 286 -0.74 -15.92 23.87
N VAL A 287 0.44 -16.13 24.46
CA VAL A 287 0.98 -15.21 25.49
C VAL A 287 1.16 -13.81 24.92
N ALA A 288 1.75 -13.68 23.71
CA ALA A 288 1.94 -12.39 23.06
C ALA A 288 0.61 -11.68 22.76
N LEU A 289 -0.40 -12.40 22.27
CA LEU A 289 -1.73 -11.83 22.03
C LEU A 289 -2.42 -11.38 23.34
N THR A 290 -2.31 -12.18 24.40
CA THR A 290 -2.85 -11.81 25.72
C THR A 290 -2.13 -10.58 26.27
N ALA A 291 -0.79 -10.54 26.19
CA ALA A 291 0.00 -9.41 26.64
C ALA A 291 -0.32 -8.13 25.84
N ALA A 292 -0.46 -8.23 24.52
CA ALA A 292 -0.86 -7.11 23.66
C ALA A 292 -2.28 -6.59 24.01
N ALA A 293 -3.24 -7.49 24.24
CA ALA A 293 -4.60 -7.13 24.65
C ALA A 293 -4.61 -6.46 26.03
N SER A 294 -3.85 -7.00 27.00
CA SER A 294 -3.71 -6.42 28.35
C SER A 294 -3.05 -5.04 28.30
N PHE A 295 -1.98 -4.90 27.51
CA PHE A 295 -1.32 -3.61 27.32
C PHE A 295 -2.26 -2.57 26.72
N LEU A 296 -3.03 -2.93 25.69
CA LEU A 296 -4.01 -2.05 25.06
C LEU A 296 -5.09 -1.63 26.06
N LEU A 297 -5.61 -2.58 26.85
CA LEU A 297 -6.59 -2.30 27.89
C LEU A 297 -6.05 -1.31 28.94
N VAL A 298 -4.84 -1.54 29.44
CA VAL A 298 -4.17 -0.63 30.39
C VAL A 298 -3.95 0.75 29.74
N ALA A 299 -3.49 0.81 28.50
CA ALA A 299 -3.29 2.08 27.80
C ALA A 299 -4.60 2.87 27.60
N VAL A 300 -5.72 2.20 27.39
CA VAL A 300 -7.05 2.84 27.30
C VAL A 300 -7.51 3.34 28.68
N ILE A 301 -7.32 2.54 29.72
CA ILE A 301 -7.68 2.94 31.11
C ILE A 301 -6.81 4.11 31.56
N MET A 302 -5.52 4.08 31.26
CA MET A 302 -4.53 5.08 31.66
C MET A 302 -4.28 6.16 30.59
N LYS A 303 -5.24 6.41 29.70
CA LYS A 303 -5.06 7.31 28.54
C LYS A 303 -4.53 8.71 28.93
N ASP A 304 -5.01 9.27 30.03
CA ASP A 304 -4.63 10.61 30.48
C ASP A 304 -3.18 10.64 30.97
N GLN A 305 -2.76 9.61 31.74
CA GLN A 305 -1.38 9.47 32.24
C GLN A 305 -0.41 9.22 31.08
N VAL A 306 -0.80 8.39 30.11
CA VAL A 306 0.00 8.13 28.90
C VAL A 306 0.18 9.40 28.08
N THR A 307 -0.84 10.23 27.94
CA THR A 307 -0.78 11.50 27.24
C THR A 307 0.19 12.47 27.91
N ILE A 308 0.16 12.58 29.24
CA ILE A 308 1.09 13.40 30.02
C ILE A 308 2.53 12.88 29.87
N LEU A 309 2.74 11.57 29.97
CA LEU A 309 4.07 10.94 29.86
C LEU A 309 4.72 11.20 28.49
N LEU A 310 3.90 11.28 27.44
CA LEU A 310 4.36 11.58 26.07
C LEU A 310 4.65 13.08 25.86
N GLY A 311 4.55 13.92 26.91
CA GLY A 311 4.84 15.36 26.85
C GLY A 311 3.89 16.13 25.94
N ARG A 312 2.67 15.60 25.70
CA ARG A 312 1.66 16.21 24.84
C ARG A 312 0.54 16.80 25.69
N SER A 313 0.08 17.99 25.30
CA SER A 313 -1.17 18.53 25.83
C SER A 313 -2.30 17.53 25.53
N SER A 314 -3.31 17.49 26.40
CA SER A 314 -4.50 16.63 26.29
C SER A 314 -5.20 16.68 24.92
N ASP A 315 -4.88 17.65 24.10
CA ASP A 315 -5.44 17.90 22.76
C ASP A 315 -4.60 17.32 21.60
N MET A 316 -3.80 16.28 21.81
CA MET A 316 -3.16 15.49 20.73
C MET A 316 -2.89 16.29 19.42
N THR A 317 -2.32 17.50 19.49
CA THR A 317 -2.03 18.37 18.33
C THR A 317 -3.28 18.86 17.56
N GLY A 318 -4.38 19.21 18.24
CA GLY A 318 -5.63 19.68 17.59
C GLY A 318 -6.52 18.58 17.01
N ARG A 319 -6.10 17.31 17.09
CA ARG A 319 -6.89 16.18 16.55
C ARG A 319 -8.18 15.94 17.33
N GLY A 320 -8.19 16.19 18.64
CA GLY A 320 -9.38 16.08 19.49
C GLY A 320 -10.53 16.95 18.98
N VAL A 321 -10.24 18.21 18.62
CA VAL A 321 -11.22 19.13 18.08
C VAL A 321 -11.75 18.64 16.73
N ILE A 322 -10.86 18.10 15.86
CA ILE A 322 -11.28 17.54 14.57
C ILE A 322 -12.24 16.38 14.80
N TRP A 323 -11.87 15.43 15.67
CA TRP A 323 -12.67 14.23 15.92
C TRP A 323 -14.02 14.56 16.55
N GLN A 324 -14.06 15.49 17.51
CA GLN A 324 -15.31 15.93 18.10
C GLN A 324 -16.26 16.48 17.06
N LYS A 325 -15.82 17.41 16.20
CA LYS A 325 -16.63 17.97 15.14
C LYS A 325 -17.12 16.93 14.14
N LEU A 326 -16.25 15.96 13.78
CA LEU A 326 -16.64 14.87 12.89
C LEU A 326 -17.69 13.95 13.50
N LEU A 327 -17.60 13.68 14.81
CA LEU A 327 -18.59 12.87 15.53
C LEU A 327 -19.94 13.62 15.63
N GLU A 328 -19.93 14.94 15.86
CA GLU A 328 -21.15 15.78 15.83
C GLU A 328 -21.82 15.77 14.44
N LEU A 329 -21.03 15.83 13.37
CA LEU A 329 -21.54 15.73 12.00
C LEU A 329 -22.04 14.33 11.66
N TRP A 330 -21.33 13.29 12.11
CA TRP A 330 -21.74 11.90 11.90
C TRP A 330 -23.12 11.61 12.51
N GLN A 331 -23.43 12.16 13.69
CA GLN A 331 -24.74 11.97 14.32
C GLN A 331 -25.93 12.42 13.44
N GLN A 332 -25.71 13.31 12.47
CA GLN A 332 -26.73 13.76 11.53
C GLN A 332 -27.00 12.73 10.43
N HIS A 333 -26.00 11.92 10.06
CA HIS A 333 -26.10 10.85 9.05
C HIS A 333 -25.43 9.55 9.53
N PRO A 334 -25.95 8.89 10.61
CA PRO A 334 -25.23 7.85 11.34
C PRO A 334 -24.99 6.56 10.54
N PHE A 335 -25.92 6.17 9.66
CA PHE A 335 -25.83 4.89 8.96
C PHE A 335 -24.95 4.92 7.72
N PHE A 336 -25.08 5.94 6.86
CA PHE A 336 -24.43 6.02 5.54
C PHE A 336 -23.47 7.19 5.38
N GLY A 337 -23.37 8.08 6.38
CA GLY A 337 -22.50 9.24 6.38
C GLY A 337 -22.85 10.31 5.35
N TRP A 338 -21.93 11.24 5.14
CA TRP A 338 -22.11 12.42 4.28
C TRP A 338 -21.80 12.17 2.80
N GLY A 339 -21.26 11.01 2.44
CA GLY A 339 -20.73 10.68 1.13
C GLY A 339 -19.21 10.68 1.10
N TRP A 340 -18.65 9.81 0.26
CA TRP A 340 -17.23 9.57 0.15
C TRP A 340 -16.53 10.67 -0.66
N VAL A 341 -15.76 11.55 0.00
CA VAL A 341 -15.00 12.62 -0.64
C VAL A 341 -13.54 12.53 -0.19
N VAL A 342 -12.68 12.03 -1.09
CA VAL A 342 -11.23 11.93 -0.85
C VAL A 342 -10.62 13.32 -0.76
N LEU A 343 -9.73 13.56 0.24
CA LEU A 343 -8.96 14.78 0.37
C LEU A 343 -9.81 16.06 0.48
N TRP A 344 -10.74 16.13 1.38
CA TRP A 344 -11.61 17.26 1.75
C TRP A 344 -11.34 18.57 0.97
N PRO A 345 -12.01 18.79 -0.16
CA PRO A 345 -11.72 19.94 -1.01
C PRO A 345 -12.03 21.26 -0.28
N PRO A 346 -11.09 22.20 -0.18
CA PRO A 346 -11.29 23.43 0.59
C PRO A 346 -12.31 24.40 -0.02
N TRP A 347 -12.74 24.16 -1.26
CA TRP A 347 -13.81 24.95 -1.89
C TRP A 347 -15.23 24.50 -1.51
N LEU A 348 -15.38 23.31 -0.91
CA LEU A 348 -16.69 22.83 -0.46
C LEU A 348 -17.03 23.42 0.91
N PRO A 349 -18.26 23.97 1.09
CA PRO A 349 -18.67 24.63 2.33
C PRO A 349 -18.48 23.79 3.59
N LEU A 350 -18.77 22.48 3.51
CA LEU A 350 -18.62 21.54 4.62
C LEU A 350 -17.18 21.46 5.12
N PHE A 351 -16.20 21.41 4.20
CA PHE A 351 -14.79 21.20 4.54
C PHE A 351 -14.03 22.51 4.75
N LYS A 352 -14.44 23.60 4.08
CA LYS A 352 -13.76 24.90 4.17
C LYS A 352 -13.62 25.42 5.61
N ASN A 353 -14.69 25.25 6.39
CA ASN A 353 -14.78 25.79 7.75
C ASN A 353 -14.84 24.69 8.82
N LEU A 354 -14.57 23.45 8.46
CA LEU A 354 -14.74 22.31 9.38
C LEU A 354 -13.80 22.46 10.59
N VAL A 355 -12.50 22.53 10.35
CA VAL A 355 -11.49 22.92 11.34
C VAL A 355 -10.42 23.75 10.64
N VAL A 356 -10.35 25.01 11.01
CA VAL A 356 -9.31 25.94 10.52
C VAL A 356 -8.22 26.02 11.57
N ARG A 357 -6.99 25.87 11.13
CA ARG A 357 -5.81 25.98 12.00
C ARG A 357 -5.52 27.44 12.35
N PRO A 358 -4.67 27.70 13.38
CA PRO A 358 -4.33 29.07 13.77
C PRO A 358 -3.73 29.94 12.65
N ASP A 359 -3.07 29.30 11.67
CA ASP A 359 -2.49 29.95 10.48
C ASP A 359 -3.48 30.19 9.34
N GLY A 360 -4.77 29.94 9.57
CA GLY A 360 -5.85 30.11 8.59
C GLY A 360 -5.99 28.96 7.58
N THR A 361 -5.15 27.90 7.66
CA THR A 361 -5.25 26.76 6.73
C THR A 361 -6.33 25.78 7.15
N PRO A 362 -7.19 25.30 6.22
CA PRO A 362 -8.17 24.29 6.53
C PRO A 362 -7.52 22.93 6.75
N THR A 363 -8.10 22.12 7.65
CA THR A 363 -7.73 20.72 7.81
C THR A 363 -8.32 19.90 6.67
N MET A 364 -7.49 19.03 6.06
CA MET A 364 -7.87 18.29 4.84
C MET A 364 -8.13 16.79 5.08
N GLN A 365 -8.12 16.31 6.32
CA GLN A 365 -8.37 14.90 6.69
C GLN A 365 -8.63 14.75 8.20
N ALA A 366 -9.25 13.64 8.60
CA ALA A 366 -9.50 13.33 10.01
C ALA A 366 -8.25 12.96 10.82
N HIS A 367 -7.12 12.65 10.17
CA HIS A 367 -5.96 12.04 10.81
C HIS A 367 -6.29 10.75 11.60
N ASN A 368 -7.31 10.02 11.17
CA ASN A 368 -7.72 8.71 11.66
C ASN A 368 -8.63 8.06 10.62
N ALA A 369 -8.20 6.94 10.05
CA ALA A 369 -8.90 6.27 8.96
C ALA A 369 -10.31 5.80 9.37
N TYR A 370 -10.51 5.42 10.61
CA TYR A 370 -11.80 4.90 11.10
C TYR A 370 -12.82 6.01 11.36
N ILE A 371 -12.38 7.14 11.92
CA ILE A 371 -13.21 8.33 12.11
C ILE A 371 -13.54 8.94 10.74
N GLU A 372 -12.56 8.95 9.82
CA GLU A 372 -12.77 9.36 8.43
C GLU A 372 -13.88 8.54 7.75
N ALA A 373 -13.77 7.20 7.82
CA ALA A 373 -14.76 6.29 7.26
C ALA A 373 -16.13 6.44 7.94
N LEU A 374 -16.17 6.60 9.27
CA LEU A 374 -17.38 6.80 10.04
C LEU A 374 -18.12 8.08 9.61
N PHE A 375 -17.41 9.18 9.46
CA PHE A 375 -17.97 10.46 9.01
C PHE A 375 -18.50 10.37 7.58
N GLN A 376 -17.72 9.82 6.65
CA GLN A 376 -18.03 9.86 5.23
C GLN A 376 -18.99 8.74 4.78
N THR A 377 -18.87 7.55 5.32
CA THR A 377 -19.62 6.35 4.90
C THR A 377 -20.48 5.74 6.01
N GLY A 378 -20.57 6.43 7.17
CA GLY A 378 -21.38 6.02 8.30
C GLY A 378 -20.91 4.76 8.98
N ILE A 379 -21.74 4.25 9.89
CA ILE A 379 -21.42 3.01 10.63
C ILE A 379 -21.28 1.81 9.68
N VAL A 380 -22.05 1.78 8.58
CA VAL A 380 -21.98 0.71 7.58
C VAL A 380 -20.59 0.66 6.94
N GLY A 381 -20.08 1.79 6.46
CA GLY A 381 -18.74 1.84 5.87
C GLY A 381 -17.64 1.55 6.88
N LEU A 382 -17.75 2.09 8.11
CA LEU A 382 -16.80 1.78 9.19
C LEU A 382 -16.72 0.28 9.47
N MET A 383 -17.88 -0.40 9.60
CA MET A 383 -17.91 -1.84 9.89
C MET A 383 -17.31 -2.67 8.75
N LEU A 384 -17.60 -2.31 7.49
CA LEU A 384 -17.01 -2.97 6.33
C LEU A 384 -15.50 -2.74 6.23
N LEU A 385 -15.02 -1.52 6.48
CA LEU A 385 -13.59 -1.22 6.52
C LEU A 385 -12.89 -2.00 7.64
N ALA A 386 -13.42 -1.93 8.86
CA ALA A 386 -12.84 -2.62 10.02
C ALA A 386 -12.80 -4.14 9.79
N PHE A 387 -13.89 -4.71 9.26
CA PHE A 387 -13.91 -6.12 8.88
C PHE A 387 -12.86 -6.45 7.82
N ALA A 388 -12.74 -5.65 6.74
CA ALA A 388 -11.75 -5.87 5.69
C ALA A 388 -10.32 -5.83 6.25
N VAL A 389 -9.99 -4.81 7.06
CA VAL A 389 -8.67 -4.64 7.65
C VAL A 389 -8.32 -5.80 8.57
N LEU A 390 -9.22 -6.16 9.51
CA LEU A 390 -9.00 -7.26 10.45
C LEU A 390 -8.91 -8.60 9.74
N TRP A 391 -9.79 -8.86 8.76
CA TRP A 391 -9.78 -10.08 7.98
C TRP A 391 -8.47 -10.28 7.22
N VAL A 392 -8.03 -9.25 6.49
CA VAL A 392 -6.76 -9.30 5.74
C VAL A 392 -5.58 -9.48 6.69
N MET A 393 -5.54 -8.72 7.80
CA MET A 393 -4.49 -8.82 8.80
C MET A 393 -4.41 -10.23 9.40
N ILE A 394 -5.52 -10.79 9.87
CA ILE A 394 -5.57 -12.14 10.44
C ILE A 394 -5.10 -13.18 9.42
N ARG A 395 -5.53 -13.05 8.16
CA ARG A 395 -5.15 -14.01 7.10
C ARG A 395 -3.64 -13.91 6.79
N ILE A 396 -3.08 -12.72 6.69
CA ILE A 396 -1.63 -12.54 6.46
C ILE A 396 -0.83 -13.12 7.63
N PHE A 397 -1.21 -12.82 8.88
CA PHE A 397 -0.53 -13.37 10.06
C PHE A 397 -0.59 -14.90 10.11
N ARG A 398 -1.72 -15.50 9.75
CA ARG A 398 -1.84 -16.97 9.65
C ARG A 398 -0.89 -17.55 8.60
N VAL A 399 -0.75 -16.90 7.44
CA VAL A 399 0.19 -17.33 6.40
C VAL A 399 1.62 -17.16 6.88
N ALA A 400 1.97 -16.01 7.49
CA ALA A 400 3.29 -15.76 8.05
C ALA A 400 3.69 -16.81 9.09
N LEU A 401 2.78 -17.15 10.02
CA LEU A 401 3.05 -18.19 11.03
C LEU A 401 3.18 -19.59 10.45
N ARG A 402 2.42 -19.90 9.39
CA ARG A 402 2.48 -21.21 8.74
C ARG A 402 3.79 -21.42 7.99
N ASP A 403 4.25 -20.40 7.27
CA ASP A 403 5.41 -20.48 6.39
C ASP A 403 6.72 -20.04 7.08
N LEU A 404 6.66 -19.66 8.35
CA LEU A 404 7.72 -18.99 9.10
C LEU A 404 9.08 -19.71 9.07
N GLU A 405 9.07 -21.03 9.03
CA GLU A 405 10.30 -21.84 9.02
C GLU A 405 11.01 -21.77 7.66
N THR A 406 10.24 -21.74 6.59
CA THR A 406 10.71 -21.89 5.21
C THR A 406 10.85 -20.58 4.44
N ASP A 407 10.01 -19.58 4.75
CA ASP A 407 9.90 -18.32 3.99
C ASP A 407 9.50 -17.15 4.91
N LEU A 408 10.35 -16.11 4.99
CA LEU A 408 10.10 -14.89 5.75
C LEU A 408 9.33 -13.83 4.95
N VAL A 409 9.13 -14.01 3.66
CA VAL A 409 8.44 -13.02 2.82
C VAL A 409 7.00 -12.77 3.29
N PRO A 410 6.19 -13.80 3.69
CA PRO A 410 4.90 -13.57 4.31
C PRO A 410 4.98 -12.84 5.66
N THR A 411 6.08 -13.02 6.41
CA THR A 411 6.31 -12.25 7.66
C THR A 411 6.54 -10.79 7.36
N LEU A 412 7.27 -10.45 6.27
CA LEU A 412 7.39 -9.07 5.82
C LEU A 412 6.03 -8.46 5.51
N ALA A 413 5.17 -9.15 4.76
CA ALA A 413 3.80 -8.67 4.50
C ALA A 413 3.01 -8.45 5.80
N ALA A 414 3.18 -9.32 6.82
CA ALA A 414 2.52 -9.20 8.12
C ALA A 414 2.98 -7.95 8.89
N VAL A 415 4.28 -7.68 8.97
CA VAL A 415 4.80 -6.51 9.69
C VAL A 415 4.51 -5.19 8.95
N LEU A 416 4.51 -5.19 7.61
CA LEU A 416 4.07 -4.04 6.81
C LEU A 416 2.58 -3.74 7.04
N MET A 417 1.73 -4.77 7.04
CA MET A 417 0.30 -4.62 7.35
C MET A 417 0.09 -4.11 8.78
N LEU A 418 0.87 -4.59 9.74
CA LEU A 418 0.82 -4.12 11.13
C LEU A 418 1.23 -2.64 11.23
N ALA A 419 2.29 -2.23 10.54
CA ALA A 419 2.71 -0.82 10.49
C ALA A 419 1.60 0.08 9.94
N MET A 420 0.95 -0.33 8.83
CA MET A 420 -0.19 0.39 8.25
C MET A 420 -1.39 0.42 9.20
N PHE A 421 -1.67 -0.67 9.90
CA PHE A 421 -2.74 -0.75 10.90
C PHE A 421 -2.50 0.22 12.05
N VAL A 422 -1.30 0.24 12.63
CA VAL A 422 -0.98 1.19 13.71
C VAL A 422 -1.06 2.64 13.23
N GLN A 423 -0.54 2.94 12.03
CA GLN A 423 -0.62 4.28 11.46
C GLN A 423 -2.07 4.73 11.20
N SER A 424 -2.98 3.83 10.87
CA SER A 424 -4.37 4.15 10.52
C SER A 424 -5.17 4.82 11.67
N PHE A 425 -4.72 4.68 12.92
CA PHE A 425 -5.30 5.39 14.07
C PHE A 425 -4.82 6.84 14.19
N THR A 426 -3.76 7.20 13.48
CA THR A 426 -3.15 8.54 13.56
C THR A 426 -3.11 9.27 12.22
N GLU A 427 -3.42 8.60 11.13
CA GLU A 427 -3.47 9.16 9.77
C GLU A 427 -4.58 8.46 8.95
N SER A 428 -5.25 9.21 8.06
CA SER A 428 -6.29 8.64 7.18
C SER A 428 -5.73 7.91 5.95
N ARG A 429 -4.42 7.77 5.82
CA ARG A 429 -3.72 7.27 4.62
C ARG A 429 -4.05 5.82 4.25
N LEU A 430 -4.55 5.01 5.20
CA LEU A 430 -5.03 3.66 4.87
C LEU A 430 -6.15 3.67 3.83
N LEU A 431 -6.91 4.77 3.74
CA LEU A 431 -8.06 4.91 2.83
C LEU A 431 -7.68 5.45 1.45
N THR A 432 -6.44 5.93 1.30
CA THR A 432 -6.01 6.65 0.10
C THR A 432 -4.57 6.34 -0.28
N GLU A 433 -4.21 6.65 -1.50
CA GLU A 433 -2.82 6.64 -1.98
C GLU A 433 -2.10 5.29 -1.78
N GLY A 434 -0.84 5.32 -1.37
CA GLY A 434 0.04 4.14 -1.31
C GLY A 434 -0.42 3.06 -0.34
N ASN A 435 -0.85 3.44 0.87
CA ASN A 435 -1.29 2.46 1.86
C ASN A 435 -2.52 1.69 1.37
N TRP A 436 -3.46 2.37 0.68
CA TRP A 436 -4.62 1.72 0.08
C TRP A 436 -4.22 0.74 -1.04
N VAL A 437 -3.32 1.17 -1.95
CA VAL A 437 -2.81 0.32 -3.02
C VAL A 437 -2.16 -0.95 -2.45
N LEU A 438 -1.29 -0.81 -1.45
CA LEU A 438 -0.61 -1.94 -0.81
C LEU A 438 -1.59 -2.85 -0.04
N PHE A 439 -2.58 -2.27 0.65
CA PHE A 439 -3.63 -3.02 1.33
C PHE A 439 -4.47 -3.86 0.36
N VAL A 440 -4.91 -3.27 -0.75
CA VAL A 440 -5.65 -3.99 -1.81
C VAL A 440 -4.78 -5.07 -2.44
N ALA A 441 -3.48 -4.79 -2.65
CA ALA A 441 -2.54 -5.76 -3.17
C ALA A 441 -2.40 -6.98 -2.23
N PHE A 442 -2.26 -6.76 -0.93
CA PHE A 442 -2.22 -7.86 0.05
C PHE A 442 -3.53 -8.66 0.09
N ALA A 443 -4.67 -7.97 0.06
CA ALA A 443 -5.99 -8.63 0.06
C ALA A 443 -6.19 -9.51 -1.20
N THR A 444 -5.75 -9.02 -2.36
CA THR A 444 -5.79 -9.73 -3.64
C THR A 444 -4.81 -10.90 -3.65
N TRP A 445 -3.56 -10.70 -3.21
CA TRP A 445 -2.56 -11.75 -3.10
C TRP A 445 -3.06 -12.94 -2.26
N LEU A 446 -3.72 -12.68 -1.13
CA LEU A 446 -4.31 -13.74 -0.30
C LEU A 446 -5.35 -14.60 -1.07
N LYS A 447 -6.09 -13.99 -2.00
CA LYS A 447 -7.05 -14.72 -2.86
C LYS A 447 -6.32 -15.55 -3.92
N VAL A 448 -5.35 -14.95 -4.63
CA VAL A 448 -4.54 -15.64 -5.63
C VAL A 448 -3.84 -16.86 -5.00
N ARG A 449 -3.28 -16.70 -3.80
CA ARG A 449 -2.65 -17.78 -3.07
C ARG A 449 -3.63 -18.90 -2.70
N ALA A 450 -4.84 -18.59 -2.25
CA ALA A 450 -5.84 -19.58 -1.90
C ALA A 450 -6.23 -20.43 -3.12
N GLU A 451 -6.44 -19.82 -4.29
CA GLU A 451 -6.71 -20.55 -5.54
C GLU A 451 -5.58 -21.53 -5.89
N SER A 452 -4.32 -21.14 -5.70
CA SER A 452 -3.17 -22.01 -5.97
C SER A 452 -3.15 -23.26 -5.10
N TYR A 453 -3.65 -23.20 -3.87
CA TYR A 453 -3.78 -24.35 -2.97
C TYR A 453 -4.94 -25.27 -3.31
N ASP A 454 -6.06 -24.72 -3.78
CA ASP A 454 -7.23 -25.51 -4.19
C ASP A 454 -6.93 -26.33 -5.46
N PHE A 455 -6.08 -25.81 -6.37
CA PHE A 455 -5.66 -26.51 -7.58
C PHE A 455 -4.53 -27.53 -7.34
N HIS A 456 -3.70 -27.32 -6.31
CA HIS A 456 -2.57 -28.18 -5.98
C HIS A 456 -2.54 -28.44 -4.47
N PRO A 457 -3.46 -29.27 -3.93
CA PRO A 457 -3.40 -29.62 -2.52
C PRO A 457 -2.05 -30.31 -2.24
N PRO A 458 -1.37 -29.99 -1.13
CA PRO A 458 -0.11 -30.63 -0.78
C PRO A 458 -0.36 -32.14 -0.72
N ARG A 459 0.45 -32.91 -1.45
CA ARG A 459 0.40 -34.38 -1.38
C ARG A 459 0.53 -34.74 0.09
N ARG A 460 -0.52 -35.30 0.71
CA ARG A 460 -0.40 -35.91 2.03
C ARG A 460 0.71 -36.97 1.90
N ALA A 461 1.77 -36.81 2.67
CA ALA A 461 2.71 -37.88 2.87
C ALA A 461 1.93 -39.07 3.39
N ILE A 462 1.69 -40.04 2.51
CA ILE A 462 1.16 -41.32 2.91
C ILE A 462 2.26 -41.93 3.75
N SER A 463 2.11 -41.86 5.07
CA SER A 463 2.91 -42.64 6.00
C SER A 463 2.60 -44.10 5.69
N GLY A 464 3.45 -44.73 4.89
CA GLY A 464 3.42 -46.15 4.63
C GLY A 464 3.88 -46.92 5.87
N GLU A 465 3.02 -47.15 6.79
CA GLU A 465 3.10 -48.32 7.67
C GLU A 465 2.65 -49.53 6.88
N GLN A 466 3.57 -50.08 6.10
CA GLN A 466 3.45 -51.50 5.71
C GLN A 466 3.90 -52.33 6.91
N THR A 467 2.92 -52.76 7.67
CA THR A 467 3.05 -53.87 8.60
C THR A 467 3.45 -55.11 7.81
N SER A 468 4.75 -55.48 7.85
CA SER A 468 5.23 -56.81 7.45
C SER A 468 4.73 -57.84 8.46
N ALA A 469 3.60 -58.46 8.16
CA ALA A 469 3.22 -59.71 8.82
C ALA A 469 4.12 -60.83 8.29
N THR A 470 5.11 -61.18 9.08
CA THR A 470 5.91 -62.41 8.89
C THR A 470 5.04 -63.57 9.32
N VAL A 471 4.62 -64.37 8.36
CA VAL A 471 4.08 -65.73 8.62
C VAL A 471 5.27 -66.62 8.85
N ALA A 472 5.38 -67.15 10.06
CA ALA A 472 6.20 -68.28 10.39
C ALA A 472 5.30 -69.52 10.42
N SER A 473 5.62 -70.50 9.59
CA SER A 473 5.23 -71.89 9.74
C SER A 473 6.47 -72.71 9.95
#